data_0a6ddad4ad7cd00975765136b69a8b79
#
_entry.id   0a6ddad4ad7cd00975765136b69a8b79
#
_cell.length_a   1.000
_cell.length_b   1.000
_cell.length_c   1.000
_cell.angle_alpha   90.00
_cell.angle_beta   90.00
_cell.angle_gamma   90.00
#
_symmetry.space_group_name_H-M   'P 1'
#
loop_
_entity.id
_entity.type
_entity.pdbx_description
1 polymer ?
#
loop_
_entity_poly.entity_id
_entity_poly.type
_entity_poly.pdbx_seq_one_letter_code
_entity_poly.pdbx_strand_id
1 'polypeptide(L)'
;MKFATGERGIQQDFSFHHRPDRVNNTDSYGYGKFANAYGEWSWYVAGTQYKFSTEKINLLVDYYLDGIYKQMVYGVYEDVGVRNRDVTNKRNGVERKGTLEIERLLISTDYRKKELEEIIKLRKGQATPSLSFAKFFWQTEHFVFQRPNFYTSVRMFSTRNQNMEQPYNGPGKTTHHRADGTNY
;
A
#
# COMPACT_ATOMS: atom_id res chain seq x y z
N MET A 1 -4.75 -2.12 -15.70
CA MET A 1 -4.40 -1.24 -14.57
C MET A 1 -4.08 0.15 -15.11
N LYS A 2 -4.47 1.21 -14.44
CA LYS A 2 -4.19 2.63 -14.78
C LYS A 2 -4.38 3.50 -13.54
N PHE A 3 -3.81 4.69 -13.54
CA PHE A 3 -4.13 5.71 -12.55
C PHE A 3 -5.61 6.12 -12.63
N ALA A 4 -6.18 6.46 -11.49
CA ALA A 4 -7.54 6.95 -11.43
C ALA A 4 -7.65 8.31 -12.12
N THR A 5 -8.73 8.49 -12.87
CA THR A 5 -9.14 9.79 -13.43
C THR A 5 -10.18 10.48 -12.55
N GLY A 6 -10.57 9.86 -11.46
CA GLY A 6 -11.58 10.31 -10.51
C GLY A 6 -11.20 9.95 -9.07
N GLU A 7 -12.21 9.86 -8.22
CA GLU A 7 -12.04 9.75 -6.77
C GLU A 7 -11.62 8.35 -6.27
N ARG A 8 -11.68 7.31 -7.10
CA ARG A 8 -11.43 5.92 -6.67
C ARG A 8 -10.30 5.30 -7.47
N GLY A 9 -9.46 4.53 -6.81
CA GLY A 9 -8.37 3.77 -7.42
C GLY A 9 -7.00 4.29 -7.03
N ILE A 10 -5.98 3.87 -7.79
CA ILE A 10 -4.59 4.31 -7.60
C ILE A 10 -4.48 5.76 -8.01
N GLN A 11 -3.99 6.59 -7.11
CA GLN A 11 -3.75 8.01 -7.35
C GLN A 11 -2.36 8.23 -7.95
N GLN A 12 -2.11 9.42 -8.50
CA GLN A 12 -0.83 9.76 -9.15
C GLN A 12 0.39 9.72 -8.22
N ASP A 13 0.17 9.86 -6.91
CA ASP A 13 1.20 9.71 -5.88
C ASP A 13 1.40 8.26 -5.40
N PHE A 14 0.69 7.30 -6.02
CA PHE A 14 0.61 5.89 -5.64
C PHE A 14 -0.10 5.62 -4.31
N SER A 15 -0.86 6.55 -3.76
CA SER A 15 -1.84 6.23 -2.72
C SER A 15 -3.10 5.59 -3.34
N PHE A 16 -4.01 5.11 -2.50
CA PHE A 16 -5.23 4.46 -2.97
C PHE A 16 -6.47 5.02 -2.27
N HIS A 17 -7.44 5.44 -3.07
CA HIS A 17 -8.78 5.80 -2.61
C HIS A 17 -9.77 4.69 -2.96
N HIS A 18 -10.52 4.25 -1.95
CA HIS A 18 -11.61 3.31 -2.18
C HIS A 18 -12.96 4.01 -2.40
N ARG A 19 -13.14 5.19 -1.81
CA ARG A 19 -14.41 5.94 -1.77
C ARG A 19 -14.21 7.43 -2.03
N PRO A 20 -15.34 8.18 -2.25
CA PRO A 20 -15.29 9.64 -2.44
C PRO A 20 -14.73 10.44 -1.26
N ASP A 21 -14.66 9.83 -0.06
CA ASP A 21 -14.02 10.46 1.11
C ASP A 21 -12.52 10.71 0.94
N ARG A 22 -11.90 10.09 -0.06
CA ARG A 22 -10.46 10.18 -0.38
C ARG A 22 -9.53 9.84 0.78
N VAL A 23 -10.01 9.09 1.75
CA VAL A 23 -9.20 8.57 2.83
C VAL A 23 -8.23 7.52 2.31
N ASN A 24 -7.03 7.49 2.86
CA ASN A 24 -6.02 6.51 2.47
C ASN A 24 -6.47 5.07 2.79
N ASN A 25 -6.67 4.29 1.74
CA ASN A 25 -7.05 2.87 1.81
C ASN A 25 -5.99 1.96 1.17
N THR A 26 -4.73 2.37 1.19
CA THR A 26 -3.64 1.66 0.50
C THR A 26 -3.45 0.25 1.04
N ASP A 27 -3.52 0.01 2.35
CA ASP A 27 -3.34 -1.34 2.89
C ASP A 27 -4.56 -2.25 2.61
N SER A 28 -5.75 -1.90 3.08
CA SER A 28 -6.89 -2.83 3.07
C SER A 28 -7.47 -3.07 1.67
N TYR A 29 -7.67 -2.03 0.88
CA TYR A 29 -8.24 -2.13 -0.46
C TYR A 29 -7.19 -2.05 -1.56
N GLY A 30 -6.22 -1.17 -1.45
CA GLY A 30 -5.17 -1.01 -2.44
C GLY A 30 -4.28 -2.25 -2.53
N TYR A 31 -3.73 -2.70 -1.43
CA TYR A 31 -2.92 -3.90 -1.33
C TYR A 31 -3.78 -5.16 -1.25
N GLY A 32 -4.60 -5.27 -0.20
CA GLY A 32 -5.27 -6.52 0.16
C GLY A 32 -6.33 -6.99 -0.85
N LYS A 33 -6.93 -6.08 -1.63
CA LYS A 33 -7.95 -6.44 -2.62
C LYS A 33 -7.50 -6.17 -4.04
N PHE A 34 -7.09 -4.95 -4.35
CA PHE A 34 -6.83 -4.54 -5.73
C PHE A 34 -5.49 -5.10 -6.25
N ALA A 35 -4.37 -4.80 -5.60
CA ALA A 35 -3.05 -5.20 -6.09
C ALA A 35 -2.86 -6.72 -6.03
N ASN A 36 -3.27 -7.36 -4.95
CA ASN A 36 -3.15 -8.82 -4.81
C ASN A 36 -3.99 -9.57 -5.84
N ALA A 37 -5.25 -9.16 -6.06
CA ALA A 37 -6.07 -9.78 -7.09
C ALA A 37 -5.47 -9.58 -8.49
N TYR A 38 -4.98 -8.37 -8.80
CA TYR A 38 -4.37 -8.09 -10.09
C TYR A 38 -3.05 -8.88 -10.28
N GLY A 39 -2.24 -9.00 -9.24
CA GLY A 39 -1.01 -9.79 -9.23
C GLY A 39 -1.30 -11.28 -9.41
N GLU A 40 -2.31 -11.81 -8.73
CA GLU A 40 -2.73 -13.20 -8.88
C GLU A 40 -3.21 -13.51 -10.30
N TRP A 41 -4.07 -12.68 -10.88
CA TRP A 41 -4.48 -12.85 -12.27
C TRP A 41 -3.32 -12.72 -13.24
N SER A 42 -2.37 -11.80 -13.01
CA SER A 42 -1.18 -11.68 -13.85
C SER A 42 -0.35 -12.97 -13.86
N TRP A 43 -0.25 -13.64 -12.71
CA TRP A 43 0.40 -14.94 -12.58
C TRP A 43 -0.35 -16.05 -13.32
N TYR A 44 -1.68 -16.15 -13.17
CA TYR A 44 -2.47 -17.17 -13.88
C TYR A 44 -2.37 -17.08 -15.41
N VAL A 45 -2.30 -15.88 -15.95
CA VAL A 45 -2.23 -15.67 -17.40
C VAL A 45 -0.80 -15.51 -17.95
N ALA A 46 0.21 -15.57 -17.06
CA ALA A 46 1.61 -15.48 -17.48
C ALA A 46 1.97 -16.56 -18.50
N GLY A 47 2.69 -16.20 -19.57
CA GLY A 47 3.06 -17.13 -20.61
C GLY A 47 1.95 -17.52 -21.61
N THR A 48 0.72 -17.01 -21.44
CA THR A 48 -0.40 -17.25 -22.35
C THR A 48 -0.64 -16.06 -23.29
N GLN A 49 -1.49 -16.27 -24.31
CA GLN A 49 -1.95 -15.17 -25.17
C GLN A 49 -2.76 -14.08 -24.44
N TYR A 50 -3.26 -14.38 -23.24
CA TYR A 50 -4.04 -13.48 -22.38
C TYR A 50 -3.20 -12.70 -21.39
N LYS A 51 -1.87 -12.83 -21.43
CA LYS A 51 -0.97 -12.10 -20.55
C LYS A 51 -1.24 -10.60 -20.57
N PHE A 52 -1.09 -9.97 -19.44
CA PHE A 52 -1.20 -8.51 -19.35
C PHE A 52 -0.05 -7.84 -20.09
N SER A 53 -0.29 -6.64 -20.63
CA SER A 53 0.77 -5.89 -21.30
C SER A 53 1.86 -5.49 -20.31
N THR A 54 3.08 -5.33 -20.83
CA THR A 54 4.26 -4.95 -20.03
C THR A 54 4.02 -3.67 -19.24
N GLU A 55 3.37 -2.66 -19.83
CA GLU A 55 3.09 -1.38 -19.19
C GLU A 55 2.18 -1.57 -17.96
N LYS A 56 1.19 -2.45 -18.04
CA LYS A 56 0.27 -2.73 -16.94
C LYS A 56 0.95 -3.49 -15.80
N ILE A 57 1.84 -4.41 -16.14
CA ILE A 57 2.63 -5.14 -15.14
C ILE A 57 3.65 -4.21 -14.49
N ASN A 58 4.36 -3.39 -15.27
CA ASN A 58 5.31 -2.42 -14.74
C ASN A 58 4.62 -1.43 -13.79
N LEU A 59 3.44 -0.90 -14.17
CA LEU A 59 2.65 -0.05 -13.28
C LEU A 59 2.24 -0.76 -11.99
N LEU A 60 1.95 -2.06 -12.04
CA LEU A 60 1.67 -2.84 -10.83
C LEU A 60 2.91 -2.96 -9.94
N VAL A 61 4.09 -3.22 -10.51
CA VAL A 61 5.36 -3.25 -9.77
C VAL A 61 5.65 -1.90 -9.13
N ASP A 62 5.50 -0.81 -9.88
CA ASP A 62 5.70 0.54 -9.35
C ASP A 62 4.70 0.84 -8.23
N TYR A 63 3.45 0.41 -8.36
CA TYR A 63 2.46 0.56 -7.30
C TYR A 63 2.83 -0.23 -6.04
N TYR A 64 3.36 -1.46 -6.17
CA TYR A 64 3.88 -2.20 -5.02
C TYR A 64 5.06 -1.49 -4.37
N LEU A 65 6.08 -1.11 -5.15
CA LEU A 65 7.34 -0.60 -4.62
C LEU A 65 7.24 0.86 -4.16
N ASP A 66 6.56 1.71 -4.92
CA ASP A 66 6.53 3.15 -4.66
C ASP A 66 5.25 3.63 -3.96
N GLY A 67 4.22 2.80 -3.94
CA GLY A 67 2.97 3.05 -3.23
C GLY A 67 2.86 2.23 -1.95
N ILE A 68 2.62 0.93 -2.11
CA ILE A 68 2.26 0.05 -1.00
C ILE A 68 3.40 -0.11 -0.01
N TYR A 69 4.60 -0.52 -0.47
CA TYR A 69 5.72 -0.83 0.43
C TYR A 69 6.30 0.41 1.09
N LYS A 70 6.23 1.57 0.45
CA LYS A 70 6.61 2.84 1.09
C LYS A 70 5.60 3.34 2.12
N GLN A 71 4.42 2.73 2.19
CA GLN A 71 3.43 2.95 3.24
C GLN A 71 3.34 1.77 4.21
N MET A 72 4.41 0.98 4.28
CA MET A 72 4.59 -0.10 5.26
C MET A 72 5.89 0.13 6.02
N VAL A 73 5.91 -0.23 7.28
CA VAL A 73 7.13 -0.18 8.10
C VAL A 73 8.16 -1.14 7.50
N TYR A 74 9.19 -0.60 6.87
CA TYR A 74 10.25 -1.32 6.15
C TYR A 74 9.75 -2.21 4.98
N GLY A 75 8.54 -1.98 4.47
CA GLY A 75 7.91 -2.87 3.49
C GLY A 75 7.50 -4.23 4.05
N VAL A 76 7.59 -4.40 5.36
CA VAL A 76 7.41 -5.69 6.08
C VAL A 76 6.16 -5.69 6.92
N TYR A 77 5.91 -4.64 7.70
CA TYR A 77 4.80 -4.55 8.63
C TYR A 77 3.81 -3.48 8.19
N GLU A 78 2.56 -3.67 8.57
CA GLU A 78 1.52 -2.69 8.31
C GLU A 78 1.78 -1.37 9.03
N ASP A 79 1.54 -0.25 8.35
CA ASP A 79 1.42 1.06 8.98
C ASP A 79 -0.04 1.27 9.44
N VAL A 80 -0.21 1.55 10.70
CA VAL A 80 -1.52 1.82 11.30
C VAL A 80 -2.21 3.00 10.64
N GLY A 81 -1.45 3.99 10.14
CA GLY A 81 -1.94 5.18 9.45
C GLY A 81 -2.76 4.88 8.18
N VAL A 82 -2.50 3.75 7.50
CA VAL A 82 -3.14 3.39 6.22
C VAL A 82 -4.16 2.24 6.31
N ARG A 83 -4.47 1.77 7.51
CA ARG A 83 -5.40 0.66 7.75
C ARG A 83 -6.87 1.07 7.83
N ASN A 84 -7.16 2.35 8.05
CA ASN A 84 -8.51 2.86 8.27
C ASN A 84 -9.30 2.06 9.33
N ARG A 85 -10.54 1.68 9.04
CA ARG A 85 -11.39 0.91 9.95
C ARG A 85 -10.86 -0.49 10.28
N ASP A 86 -9.96 -1.05 9.49
CA ASP A 86 -9.40 -2.38 9.75
C ASP A 86 -8.55 -2.41 11.02
N VAL A 87 -8.13 -1.27 11.54
CA VAL A 87 -7.48 -1.19 12.85
C VAL A 87 -8.39 -1.62 14.01
N THR A 88 -9.70 -1.54 13.84
CA THR A 88 -10.69 -1.95 14.86
C THR A 88 -11.03 -3.43 14.79
N ASN A 89 -10.56 -4.14 13.77
CA ASN A 89 -10.69 -5.59 13.71
C ASN A 89 -9.84 -6.21 14.83
N LYS A 90 -10.33 -7.33 15.39
CA LYS A 90 -9.75 -8.06 16.53
C LYS A 90 -8.33 -8.63 16.27
N ARG A 91 -7.71 -8.33 15.14
CA ARG A 91 -6.32 -8.65 14.87
C ARG A 91 -5.43 -7.73 15.69
N ASN A 92 -5.06 -8.20 16.83
CA ASN A 92 -4.15 -7.50 17.73
C ASN A 92 -2.75 -7.50 17.12
N GLY A 93 -2.27 -6.32 16.78
CA GLY A 93 -0.88 -6.12 16.40
C GLY A 93 -0.62 -5.91 14.93
N VAL A 94 0.62 -5.62 14.66
CA VAL A 94 1.18 -5.39 13.33
C VAL A 94 1.73 -6.71 12.83
N GLU A 95 1.00 -7.36 11.91
CA GLU A 95 1.44 -8.62 11.34
C GLU A 95 2.52 -8.41 10.28
N ARG A 96 3.51 -9.30 10.28
CA ARG A 96 4.49 -9.40 9.20
C ARG A 96 3.78 -9.90 7.94
N LYS A 97 3.97 -9.20 6.83
CA LYS A 97 3.40 -9.63 5.53
C LYS A 97 4.16 -10.84 4.97
N GLY A 98 3.44 -11.70 4.28
CA GLY A 98 4.01 -12.81 3.52
C GLY A 98 4.72 -12.36 2.25
N THR A 99 5.22 -13.32 1.47
CA THR A 99 5.98 -13.06 0.24
C THR A 99 5.27 -13.53 -1.04
N LEU A 100 4.15 -14.23 -0.91
CA LEU A 100 3.50 -14.93 -2.02
C LEU A 100 3.12 -14.02 -3.19
N GLU A 101 2.63 -12.82 -2.91
CA GLU A 101 2.25 -11.86 -3.95
C GLU A 101 3.46 -11.36 -4.75
N ILE A 102 4.61 -11.22 -4.08
CA ILE A 102 5.86 -10.79 -4.74
C ILE A 102 6.44 -11.94 -5.57
N GLU A 103 6.43 -13.14 -5.03
CA GLU A 103 6.89 -14.35 -5.72
C GLU A 103 6.07 -14.61 -7.00
N ARG A 104 4.74 -14.44 -6.94
CA ARG A 104 3.86 -14.49 -8.12
C ARG A 104 4.18 -13.42 -9.15
N LEU A 105 4.45 -12.21 -8.68
CA LEU A 105 4.77 -11.08 -9.57
C LEU A 105 6.09 -11.30 -10.31
N LEU A 106 7.10 -11.86 -9.66
CA LEU A 106 8.39 -12.22 -10.25
C LEU A 106 8.28 -13.29 -11.35
N ILE A 107 7.22 -14.09 -11.38
CA ILE A 107 6.94 -14.99 -12.51
C ILE A 107 6.46 -14.22 -13.74
N SER A 108 5.82 -13.07 -13.54
CA SER A 108 5.22 -12.28 -14.61
C SER A 108 6.16 -11.24 -15.22
N THR A 109 7.25 -10.86 -14.53
CA THR A 109 8.16 -9.79 -14.97
C THR A 109 9.50 -9.81 -14.26
N ASP A 110 10.54 -9.35 -14.96
CA ASP A 110 11.85 -9.01 -14.37
C ASP A 110 12.02 -7.51 -14.09
N TYR A 111 10.98 -6.70 -14.33
CA TYR A 111 11.04 -5.27 -14.07
C TYR A 111 11.22 -5.00 -12.58
N ARG A 112 12.24 -4.22 -12.23
CA ARG A 112 12.64 -3.88 -10.84
C ARG A 112 12.82 -5.13 -9.93
N LYS A 113 13.21 -6.25 -10.52
CA LYS A 113 13.34 -7.55 -9.85
C LYS A 113 14.17 -7.49 -8.57
N LYS A 114 15.32 -6.80 -8.59
CA LYS A 114 16.21 -6.69 -7.42
C LYS A 114 15.51 -6.05 -6.21
N GLU A 115 14.68 -5.03 -6.45
CA GLU A 115 13.92 -4.36 -5.39
C GLU A 115 12.83 -5.27 -4.82
N LEU A 116 12.15 -6.04 -5.68
CA LEU A 116 11.16 -7.04 -5.25
C LEU A 116 11.82 -8.16 -4.43
N GLU A 117 12.96 -8.67 -4.87
CA GLU A 117 13.73 -9.69 -4.15
C GLU A 117 14.22 -9.19 -2.78
N GLU A 118 14.59 -7.90 -2.69
CA GLU A 118 14.96 -7.29 -1.41
C GLU A 118 13.82 -7.29 -0.40
N ILE A 119 12.60 -6.96 -0.84
CA ILE A 119 11.41 -7.05 0.03
C ILE A 119 11.15 -8.50 0.48
N ILE A 120 11.36 -9.49 -0.39
CA ILE A 120 11.26 -10.90 -0.01
C ILE A 120 12.26 -11.23 1.10
N LYS A 121 13.53 -10.83 0.96
CA LYS A 121 14.57 -11.07 1.97
C LYS A 121 14.24 -10.40 3.30
N LEU A 122 13.77 -9.13 3.26
CA LEU A 122 13.33 -8.40 4.46
C LEU A 122 12.17 -9.14 5.16
N ARG A 123 11.17 -9.58 4.40
CA ARG A 123 10.02 -10.30 4.95
C ARG A 123 10.37 -11.69 5.46
N LYS A 124 11.38 -12.35 4.92
CA LYS A 124 11.93 -13.62 5.42
C LYS A 124 12.92 -13.45 6.58
N GLY A 125 13.28 -12.22 6.96
CA GLY A 125 14.28 -11.95 7.99
C GLY A 125 15.72 -12.27 7.55
N GLN A 126 15.97 -12.28 6.24
CA GLN A 126 17.26 -12.57 5.62
C GLN A 126 18.06 -11.31 5.24
N ALA A 127 17.49 -10.15 5.44
CA ALA A 127 18.13 -8.85 5.24
C ALA A 127 17.69 -7.87 6.33
N THR A 128 18.48 -6.82 6.53
CA THR A 128 18.17 -5.68 7.39
C THR A 128 17.69 -4.50 6.53
N PRO A 129 16.79 -3.64 7.03
CA PRO A 129 16.35 -2.46 6.30
C PRO A 129 17.52 -1.54 5.94
N SER A 130 17.63 -1.16 4.68
CA SER A 130 18.68 -0.26 4.17
C SER A 130 18.11 1.01 3.52
N LEU A 131 16.86 0.97 3.12
CA LEU A 131 16.21 2.04 2.36
C LEU A 131 15.98 3.28 3.24
N SER A 132 16.38 4.44 2.71
CA SER A 132 16.17 5.75 3.32
C SER A 132 15.38 6.65 2.38
N PHE A 133 14.23 7.14 2.82
CA PHE A 133 13.40 8.04 2.03
C PHE A 133 12.51 8.92 2.92
N ALA A 134 12.01 10.00 2.30
CA ALA A 134 10.86 10.76 2.78
C ALA A 134 9.86 10.86 1.62
N LYS A 135 8.59 10.53 1.85
CA LYS A 135 7.56 10.62 0.83
C LYS A 135 6.26 11.16 1.38
N PHE A 136 5.72 12.15 0.69
CA PHE A 136 4.38 12.69 0.97
C PHE A 136 3.39 12.18 -0.08
N PHE A 137 2.43 11.41 0.38
CA PHE A 137 1.28 10.94 -0.38
C PHE A 137 0.21 12.04 -0.32
N TRP A 138 0.37 13.02 -1.17
CA TRP A 138 -0.37 14.28 -1.13
C TRP A 138 -1.86 14.15 -1.46
N GLN A 139 -2.27 13.08 -2.13
CA GLN A 139 -3.70 12.80 -2.37
C GLN A 139 -4.43 12.31 -1.11
N THR A 140 -3.70 11.77 -0.14
CA THR A 140 -4.26 11.16 1.06
C THR A 140 -3.74 11.79 2.36
N GLU A 141 -2.98 12.90 2.26
CA GLU A 141 -2.38 13.62 3.40
C GLU A 141 -1.61 12.69 4.34
N HIS A 142 -0.81 11.80 3.76
CA HIS A 142 -0.02 10.83 4.51
C HIS A 142 1.47 11.00 4.19
N PHE A 143 2.26 11.33 5.22
CA PHE A 143 3.71 11.47 5.11
C PHE A 143 4.39 10.27 5.75
N VAL A 144 5.44 9.77 5.11
CA VAL A 144 6.27 8.67 5.60
C VAL A 144 7.72 9.09 5.56
N PHE A 145 8.42 8.83 6.65
CA PHE A 145 9.86 8.99 6.75
C PHE A 145 10.50 7.70 7.26
N GLN A 146 11.47 7.19 6.52
CA GLN A 146 12.17 5.95 6.87
C GLN A 146 13.69 6.13 6.78
N ARG A 147 14.37 5.52 7.72
CA ARG A 147 15.81 5.25 7.78
C ARG A 147 16.02 3.80 8.16
N PRO A 148 17.22 3.21 8.02
CA PRO A 148 17.46 1.78 8.37
C PRO A 148 16.98 1.39 9.77
N ASN A 149 17.10 2.28 10.74
CA ASN A 149 16.78 2.02 12.14
C ASN A 149 15.62 2.89 12.66
N PHE A 150 14.89 3.56 11.78
CA PHE A 150 13.83 4.47 12.18
C PHE A 150 12.73 4.54 11.12
N TYR A 151 11.49 4.46 11.58
CA TYR A 151 10.31 4.68 10.75
C TYR A 151 9.32 5.56 11.51
N THR A 152 8.73 6.51 10.84
CA THR A 152 7.58 7.26 11.34
C THR A 152 6.67 7.63 10.19
N SER A 153 5.39 7.73 10.47
CA SER A 153 4.40 8.28 9.55
C SER A 153 3.51 9.29 10.26
N VAL A 154 3.03 10.26 9.50
CA VAL A 154 2.05 11.25 9.97
C VAL A 154 0.86 11.22 9.05
N ARG A 155 -0.31 11.02 9.62
CA ARG A 155 -1.57 11.08 8.90
C ARG A 155 -2.35 12.31 9.30
N MET A 156 -2.81 13.05 8.29
CA MET A 156 -3.64 14.23 8.46
C MET A 156 -4.88 14.16 7.57
N PHE A 157 -5.71 15.17 7.64
CA PHE A 157 -6.76 15.44 6.67
C PHE A 157 -6.78 16.93 6.32
N SER A 158 -7.43 17.27 5.23
CA SER A 158 -7.52 18.63 4.72
C SER A 158 -8.85 18.85 4.02
N THR A 159 -8.99 19.94 3.30
CA THR A 159 -10.16 20.20 2.44
C THR A 159 -10.28 19.22 1.27
N ARG A 160 -9.22 18.43 0.97
CA ARG A 160 -9.17 17.47 -0.14
C ARG A 160 -9.67 16.08 0.22
N ASN A 161 -9.60 15.70 1.50
CA ASN A 161 -10.01 14.40 1.99
C ASN A 161 -10.67 14.51 3.36
N GLN A 162 -11.45 13.51 3.74
CA GLN A 162 -12.08 13.46 5.04
C GLN A 162 -11.17 12.84 6.09
N ASN A 163 -11.46 13.11 7.37
CA ASN A 163 -10.71 12.56 8.50
C ASN A 163 -10.92 11.06 8.69
N MET A 164 -12.04 10.52 8.22
CA MET A 164 -12.39 9.11 8.36
C MET A 164 -13.18 8.60 7.16
N GLU A 165 -13.24 7.28 7.04
CA GLU A 165 -13.89 6.56 5.97
C GLU A 165 -15.42 6.66 6.03
N GLN A 166 -16.05 6.88 4.88
CA GLN A 166 -17.52 6.94 4.71
C GLN A 166 -18.06 5.63 4.09
N PRO A 167 -19.25 5.14 4.42
CA PRO A 167 -20.15 5.64 5.48
C PRO A 167 -19.64 5.27 6.88
N TYR A 168 -20.03 6.03 7.86
CA TYR A 168 -19.69 5.83 9.25
C TYR A 168 -20.42 4.61 9.83
N ASN A 169 -19.89 3.42 9.61
CA ASN A 169 -20.35 2.23 10.33
C ASN A 169 -19.66 2.15 11.73
N GLY A 170 -20.02 1.14 12.53
CA GLY A 170 -19.47 0.99 13.87
C GLY A 170 -17.94 1.09 13.93
N PRO A 171 -17.19 0.27 13.15
CA PRO A 171 -15.74 0.35 13.09
C PRO A 171 -15.22 1.71 12.55
N GLY A 172 -15.90 2.33 11.59
CA GLY A 172 -15.51 3.63 11.05
C GLY A 172 -15.55 4.75 12.09
N LYS A 173 -16.58 4.77 12.95
CA LYS A 173 -16.74 5.79 14.00
C LYS A 173 -15.55 5.86 14.97
N THR A 174 -14.91 4.75 15.26
CA THR A 174 -13.76 4.69 16.17
C THR A 174 -12.48 5.26 15.57
N THR A 175 -12.46 5.55 14.28
CA THR A 175 -11.30 6.10 13.56
C THR A 175 -11.38 7.62 13.35
N HIS A 176 -12.39 8.30 13.91
CA HIS A 176 -12.68 9.71 13.66
C HIS A 176 -11.46 10.64 13.91
N HIS A 177 -10.75 10.45 14.98
CA HIS A 177 -9.63 11.31 15.38
C HIS A 177 -8.25 10.84 14.89
N ARG A 178 -8.20 9.80 14.07
CA ARG A 178 -6.92 9.23 13.63
C ARG A 178 -6.14 10.09 12.63
N ALA A 179 -6.78 11.05 12.03
CA ALA A 179 -6.16 11.95 11.07
C ALA A 179 -5.98 13.39 11.62
N ASP A 180 -6.11 13.57 12.92
CA ASP A 180 -5.95 14.88 13.58
C ASP A 180 -4.46 15.22 13.83
N GLY A 181 -3.58 14.87 12.90
CA GLY A 181 -2.14 15.05 13.05
C GLY A 181 -1.47 13.94 13.87
N THR A 182 -2.06 12.74 13.92
CA THR A 182 -1.51 11.60 14.67
C THR A 182 -0.20 11.13 14.05
N ASN A 183 0.82 10.99 14.87
CA ASN A 183 2.13 10.44 14.55
C ASN A 183 2.18 8.96 14.96
N TYR A 184 2.76 8.12 14.09
CA TYR A 184 2.90 6.68 14.30
C TYR A 184 4.36 6.26 14.21
#